data_dd65abdfb6aa8f78146457f3db9885a5
#
_entry.id   dd65abdfb6aa8f78146457f3db9885a5
#
_cell.length_a   1.000
_cell.length_b   1.000
_cell.length_c   1.000
_cell.angle_alpha   90.00
_cell.angle_beta   90.00
_cell.angle_gamma   90.00
#
_symmetry.space_group_name_H-M   'P 1'
#
loop_
_entity.id
_entity.type
_entity.pdbx_description
1 polymer ?
#
loop_
_entity_poly.entity_id
_entity_poly.type
_entity_poly.pdbx_seq_one_letter_code
_entity_poly.pdbx_strand_id
1 'polypeptide(L)'
;MQITIAGGCGDFGRSCFFVEGERHAFIVDAGTSTDGLDRMPDLTPAEIAGAEYLFITHSHRDHTGAIEYFENKGFRGPVLLTNQAFRQIHHKPENTMILDSTAPELELEPDFSFRWGRTGHCAGAVWYHISCEGKKLFFSGDYRENDPFYMCDEVRGLSADVAVIDAAYGTDTCGADMRKEVVAAVKALRKTGQAVLFPVPRFGRGLSLPVYLYKHLEKGIAFYLDKHLYDEWERLGHRAYFATPAAAKIPYKTFSLWDTNEISPGGLYFLTDAQLTKSLSRKFIKDHPECCILLTGSVHGYGKTKAYLESGRAELVLWPNHTTEKEMKELSAKNHFARVIPFHNPDKKPDYTKIIF
;
A
#
# COMPACT_ATOMS: atom_id res chain seq x y z
N MET A 1 -20.10 1.92 21.33
CA MET A 1 -19.32 1.25 20.28
C MET A 1 -17.87 1.08 20.74
N GLN A 2 -17.20 0.04 20.29
CA GLN A 2 -15.81 -0.28 20.65
C GLN A 2 -15.02 -0.64 19.39
N ILE A 3 -13.75 -0.26 19.35
CA ILE A 3 -12.80 -0.74 18.33
C ILE A 3 -11.68 -1.55 19.02
N THR A 4 -11.44 -2.75 18.54
CA THR A 4 -10.31 -3.60 18.93
C THR A 4 -9.22 -3.51 17.85
N ILE A 5 -8.01 -3.13 18.26
CA ILE A 5 -6.83 -3.11 17.41
C ILE A 5 -6.22 -4.52 17.45
N ALA A 6 -6.54 -5.34 16.46
CA ALA A 6 -6.07 -6.73 16.38
C ALA A 6 -4.72 -6.87 15.68
N GLY A 7 -4.20 -5.77 15.13
CA GLY A 7 -2.90 -5.67 14.49
C GLY A 7 -2.74 -4.35 13.75
N GLY A 8 -1.57 -4.10 13.20
CA GLY A 8 -1.26 -2.89 12.43
C GLY A 8 -0.75 -1.70 13.24
N CYS A 9 -0.79 -1.73 14.58
CA CYS A 9 -0.25 -0.70 15.44
C CYS A 9 0.91 -1.25 16.29
N GLY A 10 2.06 -0.58 16.27
CA GLY A 10 3.30 -1.07 16.90
C GLY A 10 3.89 -2.28 16.15
N ASP A 11 3.60 -2.40 14.87
CA ASP A 11 3.92 -3.55 14.04
C ASP A 11 3.92 -3.10 12.56
N PHE A 12 4.68 -3.79 11.72
CA PHE A 12 4.51 -3.72 10.28
C PHE A 12 3.65 -4.89 9.81
N GLY A 13 2.51 -4.58 9.20
CA GLY A 13 1.57 -5.57 8.74
C GLY A 13 0.53 -5.98 9.80
N ARG A 14 -0.17 -7.07 9.54
CA ARG A 14 -1.31 -7.55 10.34
C ARG A 14 -2.44 -6.52 10.50
N SER A 15 -2.59 -5.58 9.57
CA SER A 15 -3.64 -4.55 9.67
C SER A 15 -5.00 -5.21 9.85
N CYS A 16 -5.62 -4.96 11.02
CA CYS A 16 -6.91 -5.54 11.37
C CYS A 16 -7.56 -4.78 12.53
N PHE A 17 -8.76 -4.27 12.29
CA PHE A 17 -9.52 -3.49 13.24
C PHE A 17 -10.92 -4.10 13.35
N PHE A 18 -11.28 -4.63 14.52
CA PHE A 18 -12.62 -5.15 14.80
C PHE A 18 -13.43 -4.09 15.51
N VAL A 19 -14.58 -3.75 14.94
CA VAL A 19 -15.53 -2.79 15.49
C VAL A 19 -16.78 -3.51 15.94
N GLU A 20 -17.22 -3.25 17.17
CA GLU A 20 -18.39 -3.83 17.78
C GLU A 20 -19.27 -2.74 18.39
N GLY A 21 -20.50 -2.67 17.93
CA GLY A 21 -21.58 -1.85 18.46
C GLY A 21 -22.54 -2.63 19.33
N GLU A 22 -23.76 -2.14 19.51
CA GLU A 22 -24.84 -2.84 20.21
C GLU A 22 -25.51 -3.91 19.34
N ARG A 23 -25.57 -3.66 18.03
CA ARG A 23 -26.26 -4.51 17.04
C ARG A 23 -25.32 -5.01 15.95
N HIS A 24 -24.35 -4.22 15.56
CA HIS A 24 -23.48 -4.48 14.42
C HIS A 24 -22.04 -4.73 14.84
N ALA A 25 -21.40 -5.69 14.18
CA ALA A 25 -19.98 -5.95 14.31
C ALA A 25 -19.35 -6.11 12.91
N PHE A 26 -18.19 -5.50 12.68
CA PHE A 26 -17.49 -5.61 11.41
C PHE A 26 -15.97 -5.52 11.58
N ILE A 27 -15.26 -5.95 10.58
CA ILE A 27 -13.79 -5.92 10.53
C ILE A 27 -13.32 -5.01 9.39
N VAL A 28 -12.27 -4.25 9.62
CA VAL A 28 -11.53 -3.53 8.56
C VAL A 28 -10.13 -4.10 8.46
N ASP A 29 -9.81 -4.64 7.29
CA ASP A 29 -8.64 -5.40 6.93
C ASP A 29 -8.44 -6.73 7.70
N ALA A 30 -7.77 -7.66 7.06
CA ALA A 30 -7.45 -9.00 7.55
C ALA A 30 -6.01 -9.36 7.15
N GLY A 31 -5.04 -8.60 7.66
CA GLY A 31 -3.64 -8.71 7.28
C GLY A 31 -2.87 -9.78 8.03
N THR A 32 -1.75 -10.23 7.44
CA THR A 32 -0.71 -11.02 8.13
C THR A 32 0.55 -10.19 8.32
N SER A 33 1.42 -10.60 9.26
CA SER A 33 2.68 -9.91 9.49
C SER A 33 3.61 -9.98 8.27
N THR A 34 4.45 -8.96 8.12
CA THR A 34 5.44 -8.85 7.03
C THR A 34 6.85 -9.28 7.45
N ASP A 35 6.99 -9.86 8.65
CA ASP A 35 8.27 -10.34 9.19
C ASP A 35 8.70 -11.74 8.71
N GLY A 36 7.88 -12.36 7.84
CA GLY A 36 8.10 -13.71 7.32
C GLY A 36 7.55 -14.82 8.23
N LEU A 37 6.90 -14.49 9.35
CA LEU A 37 6.29 -15.45 10.28
C LEU A 37 4.80 -15.67 10.01
N ASP A 38 4.19 -14.85 9.13
CA ASP A 38 2.76 -14.91 8.76
C ASP A 38 1.81 -14.93 9.98
N ARG A 39 2.14 -14.14 11.01
CA ARG A 39 1.29 -14.01 12.19
C ARG A 39 -0.08 -13.47 11.81
N MET A 40 -1.12 -14.09 12.36
CA MET A 40 -2.52 -13.68 12.16
C MET A 40 -2.91 -12.53 13.08
N PRO A 41 -3.99 -11.79 12.78
CA PRO A 41 -4.59 -10.82 13.68
C PRO A 41 -5.00 -11.44 15.02
N ASP A 42 -4.91 -10.65 16.10
CA ASP A 42 -5.23 -11.07 17.46
C ASP A 42 -6.74 -10.97 17.73
N LEU A 43 -7.55 -11.78 17.01
CA LEU A 43 -8.99 -11.94 17.21
C LEU A 43 -9.33 -13.36 17.62
N THR A 44 -10.33 -13.50 18.49
CA THR A 44 -10.89 -14.79 18.84
C THR A 44 -11.77 -15.34 17.72
N PRO A 45 -11.95 -16.68 17.63
CA PRO A 45 -12.87 -17.25 16.65
C PRO A 45 -14.31 -16.71 16.78
N ALA A 46 -14.76 -16.35 17.99
CA ALA A 46 -16.08 -15.79 18.21
C ALA A 46 -16.22 -14.36 17.63
N GLU A 47 -15.21 -13.50 17.80
CA GLU A 47 -15.17 -12.16 17.18
C GLU A 47 -15.15 -12.27 15.65
N ILE A 48 -14.36 -13.19 15.09
CA ILE A 48 -14.28 -13.43 13.65
C ILE A 48 -15.64 -13.93 13.11
N ALA A 49 -16.23 -14.92 13.74
CA ALA A 49 -17.50 -15.51 13.31
C ALA A 49 -18.71 -14.58 13.53
N GLY A 50 -18.62 -13.67 14.51
CA GLY A 50 -19.65 -12.67 14.81
C GLY A 50 -19.61 -11.43 13.92
N ALA A 51 -18.56 -11.22 13.14
CA ALA A 51 -18.48 -10.07 12.23
C ALA A 51 -19.43 -10.26 11.03
N GLU A 52 -20.26 -9.25 10.77
CA GLU A 52 -21.23 -9.24 9.67
C GLU A 52 -20.56 -8.88 8.34
N TYR A 53 -19.53 -8.03 8.38
CA TYR A 53 -18.85 -7.49 7.21
C TYR A 53 -17.33 -7.47 7.41
N LEU A 54 -16.58 -7.68 6.30
CA LEU A 54 -15.14 -7.47 6.23
C LEU A 54 -14.85 -6.44 5.15
N PHE A 55 -14.42 -5.25 5.54
CA PHE A 55 -13.99 -4.19 4.63
C PHE A 55 -12.50 -4.35 4.32
N ILE A 56 -12.14 -4.46 3.06
CA ILE A 56 -10.74 -4.54 2.62
C ILE A 56 -10.34 -3.23 1.96
N THR A 57 -9.32 -2.57 2.51
CA THR A 57 -8.83 -1.30 1.98
C THR A 57 -8.06 -1.49 0.68
N HIS A 58 -7.22 -2.50 0.59
CA HIS A 58 -6.45 -2.82 -0.62
C HIS A 58 -5.88 -4.23 -0.60
N SER A 59 -5.16 -4.60 -1.65
CA SER A 59 -4.78 -5.98 -1.96
C SER A 59 -3.48 -6.48 -1.33
N HIS A 60 -2.71 -5.66 -0.64
CA HIS A 60 -1.45 -6.10 -0.04
C HIS A 60 -1.69 -7.16 1.05
N ARG A 61 -0.70 -8.04 1.25
CA ARG A 61 -0.84 -9.20 2.13
C ARG A 61 -1.02 -8.82 3.61
N ASP A 62 -0.43 -7.74 4.02
CA ASP A 62 -0.58 -7.16 5.35
C ASP A 62 -1.94 -6.53 5.62
N HIS A 63 -2.85 -6.56 4.62
CA HIS A 63 -4.26 -6.17 4.70
C HIS A 63 -5.22 -7.31 4.29
N THR A 64 -4.73 -8.38 3.64
CA THR A 64 -5.60 -9.44 3.10
C THR A 64 -5.16 -10.86 3.42
N GLY A 65 -3.97 -11.03 3.96
CA GLY A 65 -3.34 -12.35 4.10
C GLY A 65 -4.08 -13.31 5.04
N ALA A 66 -4.95 -12.81 5.92
CA ALA A 66 -5.72 -13.62 6.86
C ALA A 66 -7.18 -13.87 6.43
N ILE A 67 -7.61 -13.48 5.21
CA ILE A 67 -9.00 -13.69 4.76
C ILE A 67 -9.38 -15.17 4.81
N GLU A 68 -8.58 -16.05 4.23
CA GLU A 68 -8.81 -17.51 4.26
C GLU A 68 -8.85 -18.07 5.69
N TYR A 69 -7.98 -17.57 6.56
CA TYR A 69 -8.00 -17.93 7.98
C TYR A 69 -9.30 -17.50 8.65
N PHE A 70 -9.84 -16.30 8.33
CA PHE A 70 -11.13 -15.83 8.89
C PHE A 70 -12.29 -16.70 8.41
N GLU A 71 -12.36 -17.07 7.13
CA GLU A 71 -13.37 -18.00 6.63
C GLU A 71 -13.29 -19.36 7.33
N ASN A 72 -12.08 -19.87 7.56
CA ASN A 72 -11.83 -21.11 8.29
C ASN A 72 -12.19 -20.99 9.78
N LYS A 73 -12.23 -19.79 10.35
CA LYS A 73 -12.66 -19.50 11.73
C LYS A 73 -14.15 -19.17 11.86
N GLY A 74 -14.90 -19.24 10.76
CA GLY A 74 -16.35 -19.11 10.77
C GLY A 74 -16.90 -17.78 10.27
N PHE A 75 -16.07 -16.87 9.77
CA PHE A 75 -16.57 -15.67 9.06
C PHE A 75 -17.38 -16.10 7.83
N ARG A 76 -18.59 -15.53 7.66
CA ARG A 76 -19.52 -15.84 6.55
C ARG A 76 -20.10 -14.59 5.90
N GLY A 77 -19.81 -13.42 6.44
CA GLY A 77 -20.25 -12.14 5.89
C GLY A 77 -19.61 -11.84 4.52
N PRO A 78 -20.12 -10.84 3.79
CA PRO A 78 -19.49 -10.40 2.58
C PRO A 78 -18.15 -9.69 2.85
N VAL A 79 -17.17 -9.93 1.98
CA VAL A 79 -15.93 -9.19 1.91
C VAL A 79 -16.11 -8.05 0.91
N LEU A 80 -16.03 -6.81 1.40
CA LEU A 80 -16.22 -5.58 0.62
C LEU A 80 -14.88 -5.09 0.12
N LEU A 81 -14.71 -5.03 -1.19
CA LEU A 81 -13.47 -4.55 -1.81
C LEU A 81 -13.70 -4.08 -3.25
N THR A 82 -12.78 -3.31 -3.79
CA THR A 82 -12.85 -2.91 -5.20
C THR A 82 -12.60 -4.10 -6.13
N ASN A 83 -13.16 -4.05 -7.35
CA ASN A 83 -12.88 -5.06 -8.39
C ASN A 83 -11.37 -5.20 -8.67
N GLN A 84 -10.62 -4.10 -8.57
CA GLN A 84 -9.19 -4.13 -8.78
C GLN A 84 -8.47 -4.87 -7.63
N ALA A 85 -8.81 -4.59 -6.38
CA ALA A 85 -8.28 -5.31 -5.22
C ALA A 85 -8.65 -6.81 -5.30
N PHE A 86 -9.91 -7.13 -5.63
CA PHE A 86 -10.35 -8.52 -5.84
C PHE A 86 -9.50 -9.27 -6.87
N ARG A 87 -9.13 -8.64 -7.99
CA ARG A 87 -8.27 -9.26 -9.00
C ARG A 87 -6.85 -9.53 -8.50
N GLN A 88 -6.36 -8.70 -7.58
CA GLN A 88 -4.99 -8.71 -7.08
C GLN A 88 -4.76 -9.65 -5.89
N ILE A 89 -5.75 -9.85 -5.01
CA ILE A 89 -5.63 -10.72 -3.85
C ILE A 89 -5.43 -12.17 -4.26
N HIS A 90 -4.70 -12.91 -3.44
CA HIS A 90 -4.37 -14.31 -3.72
C HIS A 90 -5.58 -15.23 -3.47
N HIS A 91 -6.10 -15.22 -2.25
CA HIS A 91 -7.29 -15.96 -1.87
C HIS A 91 -8.54 -15.22 -2.33
N LYS A 92 -9.50 -15.91 -2.97
CA LYS A 92 -10.77 -15.34 -3.42
C LYS A 92 -11.85 -15.68 -2.39
N PRO A 93 -12.41 -14.67 -1.68
CA PRO A 93 -13.46 -14.92 -0.70
C PRO A 93 -14.69 -15.58 -1.32
N GLU A 94 -15.32 -16.48 -0.55
CA GLU A 94 -16.55 -17.17 -0.98
C GLU A 94 -17.73 -16.20 -1.15
N ASN A 95 -17.83 -15.22 -0.24
CA ASN A 95 -18.87 -14.19 -0.27
C ASN A 95 -18.22 -12.83 -0.49
N THR A 96 -18.50 -12.17 -1.61
CA THR A 96 -17.83 -10.94 -2.01
C THR A 96 -18.82 -9.88 -2.47
N MET A 97 -18.67 -8.66 -1.95
CA MET A 97 -19.37 -7.47 -2.42
C MET A 97 -18.37 -6.55 -3.13
N ILE A 98 -18.48 -6.46 -4.45
CA ILE A 98 -17.61 -5.59 -5.25
C ILE A 98 -18.12 -4.15 -5.19
N LEU A 99 -17.25 -3.23 -4.77
CA LEU A 99 -17.54 -1.81 -4.72
C LEU A 99 -17.61 -1.21 -6.13
N ASP A 100 -18.72 -0.56 -6.43
CA ASP A 100 -18.91 0.14 -7.69
C ASP A 100 -18.32 1.57 -7.61
N SER A 101 -17.39 1.88 -8.48
CA SER A 101 -16.75 3.19 -8.54
C SER A 101 -17.69 4.35 -8.90
N THR A 102 -18.89 4.06 -9.42
CA THR A 102 -19.93 5.06 -9.75
C THR A 102 -20.85 5.37 -8.57
N ALA A 103 -20.82 4.53 -7.51
CA ALA A 103 -21.65 4.68 -6.32
C ALA A 103 -20.75 4.63 -5.06
N PRO A 104 -20.05 5.72 -4.71
CA PRO A 104 -19.07 5.73 -3.63
C PRO A 104 -19.71 5.78 -2.23
N GLU A 105 -21.01 5.63 -2.11
CA GLU A 105 -21.77 5.55 -0.88
C GLU A 105 -22.80 4.43 -0.95
N LEU A 106 -22.87 3.62 0.11
CA LEU A 106 -23.78 2.49 0.21
C LEU A 106 -24.39 2.42 1.62
N GLU A 107 -25.67 2.11 1.68
CA GLU A 107 -26.38 1.74 2.89
C GLU A 107 -26.43 0.20 2.95
N LEU A 108 -25.93 -0.38 4.03
CA LEU A 108 -25.94 -1.82 4.30
C LEU A 108 -27.19 -2.20 5.09
N GLU A 109 -27.50 -1.39 6.13
CA GLU A 109 -28.65 -1.50 7.02
C GLU A 109 -29.14 -0.09 7.38
N PRO A 110 -30.35 0.11 7.90
CA PRO A 110 -30.94 1.44 8.16
C PRO A 110 -30.09 2.41 8.97
N ASP A 111 -29.17 1.91 9.76
CA ASP A 111 -28.25 2.71 10.58
C ASP A 111 -26.78 2.32 10.36
N PHE A 112 -26.50 1.61 9.28
CA PHE A 112 -25.16 1.20 8.88
C PHE A 112 -24.91 1.53 7.40
N SER A 113 -24.15 2.57 7.16
CA SER A 113 -23.75 3.02 5.83
C SER A 113 -22.26 3.34 5.77
N PHE A 114 -21.72 3.42 4.58
CA PHE A 114 -20.33 3.82 4.39
C PHE A 114 -20.14 4.56 3.07
N ARG A 115 -19.08 5.39 3.06
CA ARG A 115 -18.51 6.04 1.87
C ARG A 115 -17.08 5.57 1.69
N TRP A 116 -16.60 5.62 0.48
CA TRP A 116 -15.25 5.22 0.13
C TRP A 116 -14.67 6.09 -1.00
N GLY A 117 -13.33 6.13 -1.08
CA GLY A 117 -12.60 6.81 -2.14
C GLY A 117 -11.19 6.28 -2.28
N ARG A 118 -10.51 6.61 -3.37
CA ARG A 118 -9.16 6.12 -3.68
C ARG A 118 -8.13 6.74 -2.75
N THR A 119 -7.08 5.97 -2.38
CA THR A 119 -6.05 6.44 -1.44
C THR A 119 -4.76 6.93 -2.11
N GLY A 120 -4.56 6.67 -3.41
CA GLY A 120 -3.30 6.98 -4.08
C GLY A 120 -2.13 6.05 -3.77
N HIS A 121 -2.33 5.00 -2.96
CA HIS A 121 -1.29 4.05 -2.60
C HIS A 121 -1.02 3.01 -3.69
N CYS A 122 -2.07 2.38 -4.19
CA CYS A 122 -2.02 1.46 -5.33
C CYS A 122 -3.36 1.40 -6.06
N ALA A 123 -3.40 0.74 -7.22
CA ALA A 123 -4.65 0.57 -7.97
C ALA A 123 -5.64 -0.29 -7.18
N GLY A 124 -6.81 0.28 -6.91
CA GLY A 124 -7.88 -0.37 -6.16
C GLY A 124 -7.83 -0.12 -4.65
N ALA A 125 -6.83 0.58 -4.16
CA ALA A 125 -6.76 0.99 -2.76
C ALA A 125 -7.77 2.09 -2.44
N VAL A 126 -8.49 1.93 -1.31
CA VAL A 126 -9.56 2.82 -0.89
C VAL A 126 -9.50 3.11 0.61
N TRP A 127 -9.94 4.31 0.98
CA TRP A 127 -10.30 4.67 2.33
C TRP A 127 -11.79 4.44 2.57
N TYR A 128 -12.18 4.23 3.82
CA TYR A 128 -13.58 4.10 4.23
C TYR A 128 -13.96 5.15 5.26
N HIS A 129 -15.15 5.73 5.11
CA HIS A 129 -15.83 6.53 6.13
C HIS A 129 -17.16 5.84 6.45
N ILE A 130 -17.23 5.23 7.62
CA ILE A 130 -18.31 4.33 8.03
C ILE A 130 -19.18 5.03 9.07
N SER A 131 -20.49 5.03 8.86
CA SER A 131 -21.50 5.48 9.83
C SER A 131 -22.25 4.26 10.32
N CYS A 132 -22.19 3.99 11.62
CA CYS A 132 -22.84 2.83 12.23
C CYS A 132 -23.35 3.19 13.63
N GLU A 133 -24.64 2.93 13.90
CA GLU A 133 -25.28 3.21 15.20
C GLU A 133 -25.03 4.64 15.71
N GLY A 134 -25.13 5.62 14.81
CA GLY A 134 -24.92 7.04 15.10
C GLY A 134 -23.46 7.47 15.32
N LYS A 135 -22.51 6.54 15.25
CA LYS A 135 -21.07 6.82 15.31
C LYS A 135 -20.46 6.87 13.92
N LYS A 136 -19.37 7.64 13.78
CA LYS A 136 -18.61 7.77 12.53
C LYS A 136 -17.17 7.33 12.73
N LEU A 137 -16.71 6.45 11.83
CA LEU A 137 -15.33 5.96 11.82
C LEU A 137 -14.69 6.26 10.47
N PHE A 138 -13.41 6.57 10.50
CA PHE A 138 -12.61 6.76 9.31
C PHE A 138 -11.41 5.80 9.32
N PHE A 139 -11.23 5.08 8.23
CA PHE A 139 -10.08 4.20 8.00
C PHE A 139 -9.39 4.64 6.71
N SER A 140 -8.19 5.18 6.81
CA SER A 140 -7.48 5.67 5.64
C SER A 140 -7.03 4.53 4.71
N GLY A 141 -6.87 3.31 5.22
CA GLY A 141 -6.01 2.33 4.58
C GLY A 141 -4.62 2.91 4.39
N ASP A 142 -3.76 2.26 3.63
CA ASP A 142 -2.50 2.85 3.21
C ASP A 142 -2.79 4.05 2.31
N TYR A 143 -2.34 5.23 2.74
CA TYR A 143 -2.80 6.48 2.17
C TYR A 143 -1.63 7.33 1.64
N ARG A 144 -1.78 7.83 0.42
CA ARG A 144 -0.77 8.70 -0.18
C ARG A 144 -1.41 9.75 -1.07
N GLU A 145 -1.61 10.98 -0.57
CA GLU A 145 -1.94 12.13 -1.42
C GLU A 145 -0.76 12.47 -2.34
N ASN A 146 -1.05 13.01 -3.50
CA ASN A 146 -0.08 13.46 -4.47
C ASN A 146 0.88 12.35 -4.98
N ASP A 147 0.40 11.10 -5.07
CA ASP A 147 1.17 10.08 -5.76
C ASP A 147 1.35 10.46 -7.23
N PRO A 148 2.54 10.27 -7.82
CA PRO A 148 2.80 10.67 -9.20
C PRO A 148 2.05 9.85 -10.25
N PHE A 149 1.57 8.65 -9.88
CA PHE A 149 0.84 7.76 -10.78
C PHE A 149 -0.61 7.55 -10.36
N TYR A 150 -0.87 7.18 -9.09
CA TYR A 150 -2.21 6.79 -8.65
C TYR A 150 -3.08 7.99 -8.26
N MET A 151 -4.33 7.94 -8.69
CA MET A 151 -5.36 8.90 -8.28
C MET A 151 -5.69 8.74 -6.80
N CYS A 152 -5.87 9.87 -6.13
CA CYS A 152 -6.34 9.96 -4.75
C CYS A 152 -7.61 10.82 -4.70
N ASP A 153 -8.62 10.37 -3.95
CA ASP A 153 -9.76 11.17 -3.58
C ASP A 153 -9.47 11.80 -2.22
N GLU A 154 -9.14 13.07 -2.24
CA GLU A 154 -8.67 13.79 -1.06
C GLU A 154 -9.72 13.83 0.05
N VAL A 155 -9.30 13.56 1.28
CA VAL A 155 -10.17 13.59 2.46
C VAL A 155 -10.14 14.98 3.08
N ARG A 156 -11.27 15.69 3.02
CA ARG A 156 -11.43 17.07 3.50
C ARG A 156 -12.77 17.27 4.19
N GLY A 157 -12.75 17.91 5.36
CA GLY A 157 -13.95 18.28 6.10
C GLY A 157 -14.78 17.09 6.63
N LEU A 158 -14.21 15.89 6.67
CA LEU A 158 -14.89 14.73 7.25
C LEU A 158 -14.87 14.77 8.78
N SER A 159 -15.97 14.40 9.40
CA SER A 159 -16.06 14.21 10.84
C SER A 159 -16.04 12.71 11.17
N ALA A 160 -15.26 12.32 12.18
CA ALA A 160 -15.28 10.97 12.73
C ALA A 160 -15.02 10.98 14.24
N ASP A 161 -15.72 10.10 14.97
CA ASP A 161 -15.45 9.85 16.39
C ASP A 161 -14.07 9.20 16.56
N VAL A 162 -13.72 8.27 15.66
CA VAL A 162 -12.39 7.65 15.60
C VAL A 162 -11.91 7.61 14.15
N ALA A 163 -10.66 8.01 13.93
CA ALA A 163 -9.96 7.91 12.67
C ALA A 163 -8.70 7.04 12.81
N VAL A 164 -8.60 5.97 12.04
CA VAL A 164 -7.40 5.13 11.91
C VAL A 164 -6.65 5.58 10.66
N ILE A 165 -5.46 6.14 10.84
CA ILE A 165 -4.72 6.83 9.78
C ILE A 165 -3.33 6.24 9.60
N ASP A 166 -2.96 5.98 8.35
CA ASP A 166 -1.61 5.55 7.94
C ASP A 166 -0.55 6.54 8.46
N ALA A 167 0.46 6.01 9.12
CA ALA A 167 1.58 6.75 9.70
C ALA A 167 2.89 5.94 9.58
N ALA A 168 3.03 5.16 8.50
CA ALA A 168 4.13 4.20 8.33
C ALA A 168 5.52 4.85 8.40
N TYR A 169 5.64 6.08 7.94
CA TYR A 169 6.89 6.82 8.04
C TYR A 169 6.84 7.79 9.22
N GLY A 170 7.38 7.38 10.36
CA GLY A 170 7.51 8.17 11.59
C GLY A 170 8.52 9.31 11.48
N THR A 171 8.41 10.16 10.46
CA THR A 171 9.34 11.25 10.18
C THR A 171 8.60 12.57 9.92
N ASP A 172 9.24 13.68 10.29
CA ASP A 172 8.77 15.04 9.97
C ASP A 172 9.12 15.47 8.53
N THR A 173 9.85 14.66 7.78
CA THR A 173 10.14 14.89 6.36
C THR A 173 8.88 14.66 5.52
N CYS A 174 8.56 15.57 4.63
CA CYS A 174 7.43 15.38 3.71
C CYS A 174 7.83 14.48 2.52
N GLY A 175 6.85 13.77 1.96
CA GLY A 175 7.09 12.88 0.85
C GLY A 175 7.62 13.54 -0.42
N ALA A 176 7.39 14.86 -0.60
CA ALA A 176 7.95 15.60 -1.72
C ALA A 176 9.49 15.69 -1.63
N ASP A 177 10.04 15.84 -0.43
CA ASP A 177 11.48 15.90 -0.21
C ASP A 177 12.11 14.51 -0.31
N MET A 178 11.48 13.47 0.23
CA MET A 178 11.89 12.08 0.02
C MET A 178 12.00 11.73 -1.48
N ARG A 179 11.05 12.17 -2.31
CA ARG A 179 11.14 11.97 -3.77
C ARG A 179 12.32 12.68 -4.42
N LYS A 180 12.69 13.88 -3.96
CA LYS A 180 13.89 14.60 -4.44
C LYS A 180 15.17 13.85 -4.09
N GLU A 181 15.23 13.26 -2.88
CA GLU A 181 16.38 12.43 -2.45
C GLU A 181 16.55 11.20 -3.36
N VAL A 182 15.45 10.52 -3.71
CA VAL A 182 15.52 9.39 -4.65
C VAL A 182 16.05 9.83 -6.02
N VAL A 183 15.58 10.97 -6.56
CA VAL A 183 16.10 11.50 -7.84
C VAL A 183 17.59 11.82 -7.74
N ALA A 184 18.04 12.42 -6.63
CA ALA A 184 19.44 12.75 -6.41
C ALA A 184 20.31 11.48 -6.35
N ALA A 185 19.89 10.45 -5.63
CA ALA A 185 20.56 9.16 -5.56
C ALA A 185 20.67 8.50 -6.95
N VAL A 186 19.58 8.46 -7.71
CA VAL A 186 19.59 7.90 -9.08
C VAL A 186 20.56 8.66 -9.98
N LYS A 187 20.57 9.99 -9.91
CA LYS A 187 21.52 10.82 -10.68
C LYS A 187 22.99 10.53 -10.30
N ALA A 188 23.25 10.31 -9.00
CA ALA A 188 24.59 9.97 -8.52
C ALA A 188 25.04 8.59 -9.03
N LEU A 189 24.20 7.56 -8.88
CA LEU A 189 24.48 6.20 -9.35
C LEU A 189 24.69 6.16 -10.87
N ARG A 190 23.89 6.87 -11.63
CA ARG A 190 24.02 6.91 -13.11
C ARG A 190 25.32 7.54 -13.60
N LYS A 191 26.00 8.39 -12.82
CA LYS A 191 27.33 8.93 -13.18
C LYS A 191 28.38 7.83 -13.33
N THR A 192 28.17 6.66 -12.73
CA THR A 192 29.05 5.50 -12.89
C THR A 192 28.93 4.86 -14.29
N GLY A 193 27.88 5.17 -15.05
CA GLY A 193 27.56 4.49 -16.31
C GLY A 193 26.91 3.11 -16.15
N GLN A 194 26.77 2.63 -14.92
CA GLN A 194 26.21 1.31 -14.62
C GLN A 194 24.67 1.33 -14.65
N ALA A 195 24.09 0.17 -14.91
CA ALA A 195 22.65 -0.03 -14.79
C ALA A 195 22.21 0.06 -13.31
N VAL A 196 20.99 0.53 -13.06
CA VAL A 196 20.42 0.60 -11.71
C VAL A 196 19.22 -0.32 -11.60
N LEU A 197 19.28 -1.27 -10.67
CA LEU A 197 18.20 -2.17 -10.33
C LEU A 197 17.38 -1.61 -9.17
N PHE A 198 16.07 -1.57 -9.37
CA PHE A 198 15.07 -1.24 -8.35
C PHE A 198 14.22 -2.49 -8.02
N PRO A 199 14.47 -3.15 -6.89
CA PRO A 199 13.55 -4.16 -6.36
C PRO A 199 12.30 -3.47 -5.82
N VAL A 200 11.14 -3.75 -6.43
CA VAL A 200 9.89 -3.06 -6.10
C VAL A 200 8.73 -4.04 -5.90
N PRO A 201 7.66 -3.68 -5.15
CA PRO A 201 6.46 -4.49 -5.13
C PRO A 201 5.72 -4.39 -6.47
N ARG A 202 4.91 -5.39 -6.77
CA ARG A 202 4.10 -5.41 -8.00
C ARG A 202 3.09 -4.27 -8.03
N PHE A 203 2.49 -3.94 -6.89
CA PHE A 203 1.45 -2.92 -6.78
C PHE A 203 1.99 -1.72 -5.97
N GLY A 204 1.55 -0.50 -6.31
CA GLY A 204 2.02 0.72 -5.68
C GLY A 204 3.31 1.27 -6.31
N ARG A 205 4.39 1.43 -5.55
CA ARG A 205 5.61 2.11 -6.01
C ARG A 205 6.27 1.51 -7.25
N GLY A 206 5.93 0.27 -7.62
CA GLY A 206 6.42 -0.35 -8.86
C GLY A 206 6.06 0.44 -10.12
N LEU A 207 4.96 1.21 -10.12
CA LEU A 207 4.60 2.14 -11.20
C LEU A 207 4.81 3.62 -10.81
N SER A 208 4.56 4.02 -9.58
CA SER A 208 4.75 5.42 -9.15
C SER A 208 6.18 5.88 -9.32
N LEU A 209 7.15 5.04 -8.93
CA LEU A 209 8.58 5.37 -8.98
C LEU A 209 9.10 5.58 -10.41
N PRO A 210 8.96 4.65 -11.38
CA PRO A 210 9.41 4.86 -12.74
C PRO A 210 8.72 6.05 -13.41
N VAL A 211 7.42 6.27 -13.15
CA VAL A 211 6.67 7.43 -13.67
C VAL A 211 7.24 8.75 -13.15
N TYR A 212 7.58 8.82 -11.88
CA TYR A 212 8.19 10.01 -11.31
C TYR A 212 9.61 10.26 -11.85
N LEU A 213 10.43 9.22 -11.90
CA LEU A 213 11.80 9.31 -12.41
C LEU A 213 11.82 9.74 -13.89
N TYR A 214 10.91 9.20 -14.71
CA TYR A 214 10.79 9.62 -16.10
C TYR A 214 10.55 11.13 -16.27
N LYS A 215 9.79 11.73 -15.35
CA LYS A 215 9.47 13.17 -15.38
C LYS A 215 10.59 14.06 -14.85
N HIS A 216 11.48 13.54 -14.00
CA HIS A 216 12.46 14.34 -13.25
C HIS A 216 13.92 14.02 -13.60
N LEU A 217 14.15 13.05 -14.45
CA LEU A 217 15.46 12.75 -15.02
C LEU A 217 15.58 13.33 -16.44
N GLU A 218 16.79 13.39 -16.94
CA GLU A 218 17.08 13.80 -18.32
C GLU A 218 16.44 12.86 -19.34
N LYS A 219 16.17 13.37 -20.53
CA LYS A 219 15.64 12.56 -21.65
C LYS A 219 16.67 11.55 -22.16
N GLY A 220 16.18 10.47 -22.76
CA GLY A 220 17.03 9.45 -23.38
C GLY A 220 17.48 8.33 -22.46
N ILE A 221 17.04 8.32 -21.20
CA ILE A 221 17.25 7.20 -20.28
C ILE A 221 16.30 6.07 -20.65
N ALA A 222 16.82 4.85 -20.72
CA ALA A 222 16.02 3.65 -20.92
C ALA A 222 15.45 3.15 -19.59
N PHE A 223 14.15 2.88 -19.58
CA PHE A 223 13.39 2.36 -18.44
C PHE A 223 12.85 0.97 -18.80
N TYR A 224 13.18 -0.02 -18.00
CA TYR A 224 12.81 -1.40 -18.21
C TYR A 224 11.95 -1.90 -17.05
N LEU A 225 10.81 -2.49 -17.37
CA LEU A 225 9.90 -3.12 -16.41
C LEU A 225 9.93 -4.62 -16.62
N ASP A 226 9.87 -5.40 -15.55
CA ASP A 226 9.59 -6.83 -15.71
C ASP A 226 8.15 -7.07 -16.23
N LYS A 227 7.86 -8.29 -16.65
CA LYS A 227 6.57 -8.65 -17.23
C LYS A 227 5.37 -8.23 -16.36
N HIS A 228 5.48 -8.34 -15.04
CA HIS A 228 4.37 -8.01 -14.15
C HIS A 228 4.07 -6.50 -14.11
N LEU A 229 5.11 -5.67 -14.05
CA LEU A 229 4.96 -4.21 -14.06
C LEU A 229 4.57 -3.70 -15.44
N TYR A 230 5.12 -4.32 -16.49
CA TYR A 230 4.79 -3.96 -17.86
C TYR A 230 3.31 -4.20 -18.16
N ASP A 231 2.77 -5.36 -17.77
CA ASP A 231 1.35 -5.65 -17.90
C ASP A 231 0.45 -4.69 -17.08
N GLU A 232 0.90 -4.32 -15.87
CA GLU A 232 0.18 -3.31 -15.07
C GLU A 232 0.23 -1.94 -15.74
N TRP A 233 1.36 -1.54 -16.32
CA TRP A 233 1.48 -0.30 -17.06
C TRP A 233 0.54 -0.26 -18.27
N GLU A 234 0.55 -1.30 -19.10
CA GLU A 234 -0.35 -1.39 -20.26
C GLU A 234 -1.82 -1.36 -19.86
N ARG A 235 -2.15 -1.99 -18.75
CA ARG A 235 -3.52 -2.08 -18.27
C ARG A 235 -4.02 -0.80 -17.61
N LEU A 236 -3.19 -0.08 -16.88
CA LEU A 236 -3.59 1.03 -16.01
C LEU A 236 -3.11 2.40 -16.50
N GLY A 237 -1.99 2.48 -17.22
CA GLY A 237 -1.25 3.70 -17.47
C GLY A 237 -2.04 4.85 -18.10
N HIS A 238 -3.08 4.53 -18.88
CA HIS A 238 -3.94 5.52 -19.55
C HIS A 238 -5.39 5.51 -19.06
N ARG A 239 -5.69 4.79 -17.97
CA ARG A 239 -7.04 4.77 -17.41
C ARG A 239 -7.19 5.88 -16.36
N ALA A 240 -7.96 6.90 -16.70
CA ALA A 240 -8.21 8.07 -15.84
C ALA A 240 -8.76 7.73 -14.44
N TYR A 241 -9.35 6.56 -14.25
CA TYR A 241 -9.78 6.10 -12.92
C TYR A 241 -8.59 5.77 -12.01
N PHE A 242 -7.49 5.24 -12.55
CA PHE A 242 -6.32 4.82 -11.79
C PHE A 242 -5.18 5.83 -11.87
N ALA A 243 -4.89 6.29 -13.09
CA ALA A 243 -3.73 7.13 -13.36
C ALA A 243 -4.08 8.63 -13.26
N THR A 244 -3.18 9.39 -12.62
CA THR A 244 -3.28 10.86 -12.61
C THR A 244 -3.27 11.41 -14.04
N PRO A 245 -3.89 12.59 -14.30
CA PRO A 245 -3.86 13.21 -15.62
C PRO A 245 -2.45 13.42 -16.17
N ALA A 246 -1.47 13.63 -15.28
CA ALA A 246 -0.08 13.79 -15.63
C ALA A 246 0.60 12.46 -15.98
N ALA A 247 0.23 11.36 -15.35
CA ALA A 247 0.72 10.01 -15.68
C ALA A 247 0.10 9.51 -16.99
N ALA A 248 -1.20 9.74 -17.18
CA ALA A 248 -1.91 9.33 -18.38
C ALA A 248 -1.40 9.98 -19.70
N LYS A 249 -0.64 11.07 -19.59
CA LYS A 249 0.01 11.73 -20.74
C LYS A 249 1.39 11.12 -21.13
N ILE A 250 1.91 10.19 -20.34
CA ILE A 250 3.19 9.54 -20.65
C ILE A 250 2.97 8.58 -21.82
N PRO A 251 3.79 8.65 -22.90
CA PRO A 251 3.65 7.75 -24.04
C PRO A 251 3.77 6.28 -23.63
N TYR A 252 2.96 5.40 -24.20
CA TYR A 252 3.00 3.96 -23.93
C TYR A 252 4.40 3.35 -24.02
N LYS A 253 5.14 3.72 -25.06
CA LYS A 253 6.47 3.21 -25.36
C LYS A 253 7.59 3.77 -24.46
N THR A 254 7.25 4.55 -23.43
CA THR A 254 8.23 5.10 -22.49
C THR A 254 8.93 4.02 -21.69
N PHE A 255 8.19 2.98 -21.32
CA PHE A 255 8.70 1.84 -20.58
C PHE A 255 8.78 0.64 -21.50
N SER A 256 9.92 -0.06 -21.47
CA SER A 256 10.17 -1.25 -22.26
C SER A 256 10.03 -2.51 -21.39
N LEU A 257 9.48 -3.58 -21.96
CA LEU A 257 9.54 -4.89 -21.31
C LEU A 257 11.00 -5.35 -21.24
N TRP A 258 11.45 -5.73 -20.05
CA TRP A 258 12.71 -6.44 -19.91
C TRP A 258 12.45 -7.94 -19.96
N ASP A 259 12.81 -8.57 -21.07
CA ASP A 259 12.59 -9.98 -21.38
C ASP A 259 13.86 -10.68 -21.87
N THR A 260 14.99 -9.96 -21.87
CA THR A 260 16.29 -10.48 -22.30
C THR A 260 17.25 -10.60 -21.11
N ASN A 261 18.41 -11.25 -21.35
CA ASN A 261 19.50 -11.28 -20.36
C ASN A 261 20.47 -10.08 -20.53
N GLU A 262 20.25 -9.21 -21.51
CA GLU A 262 21.11 -8.08 -21.79
C GLU A 262 20.64 -6.85 -21.00
N ILE A 263 21.59 -6.01 -20.57
CA ILE A 263 21.32 -4.73 -19.95
C ILE A 263 21.97 -3.60 -20.73
N SER A 264 21.29 -2.45 -20.74
CA SER A 264 21.80 -1.22 -21.33
C SER A 264 22.61 -0.44 -20.29
N PRO A 265 23.80 0.07 -20.61
CA PRO A 265 24.55 0.95 -19.71
C PRO A 265 23.69 2.15 -19.25
N GLY A 266 23.69 2.42 -17.96
CA GLY A 266 22.88 3.50 -17.36
C GLY A 266 21.37 3.33 -17.43
N GLY A 267 20.87 2.16 -17.85
CA GLY A 267 19.44 1.81 -17.86
C GLY A 267 18.88 1.61 -16.45
N LEU A 268 17.58 1.88 -16.27
CA LEU A 268 16.86 1.72 -15.02
C LEU A 268 15.93 0.50 -15.11
N TYR A 269 16.12 -0.46 -14.20
CA TYR A 269 15.44 -1.76 -14.22
C TYR A 269 14.55 -1.92 -12.99
N PHE A 270 13.25 -2.13 -13.18
CA PHE A 270 12.26 -2.29 -12.11
C PHE A 270 11.76 -3.73 -12.11
N LEU A 271 12.11 -4.49 -11.06
CA LEU A 271 11.74 -5.90 -10.94
C LEU A 271 10.85 -6.14 -9.72
N THR A 272 9.77 -6.93 -9.91
CA THR A 272 8.77 -7.23 -8.88
C THR A 272 9.25 -8.23 -7.84
N ASP A 273 10.19 -7.81 -7.03
CA ASP A 273 10.76 -8.59 -5.93
C ASP A 273 11.36 -7.67 -4.85
N ALA A 274 10.50 -6.97 -4.13
CA ALA A 274 10.92 -5.94 -3.18
C ALA A 274 11.95 -6.40 -2.13
N GLN A 275 12.03 -7.71 -1.83
CA GLN A 275 12.95 -8.27 -0.83
C GLN A 275 14.06 -9.16 -1.43
N LEU A 276 14.18 -9.22 -2.77
CA LEU A 276 15.16 -10.04 -3.48
C LEU A 276 15.08 -11.52 -3.10
N THR A 277 13.88 -12.05 -3.06
CA THR A 277 13.59 -13.45 -2.72
C THR A 277 13.42 -14.35 -3.95
N LYS A 278 13.06 -13.77 -5.11
CA LYS A 278 12.71 -14.50 -6.32
C LYS A 278 13.95 -14.87 -7.16
N SER A 279 13.78 -15.86 -8.00
CA SER A 279 14.83 -16.32 -8.92
C SER A 279 15.22 -15.27 -9.96
N LEU A 280 14.26 -14.49 -10.47
CA LEU A 280 14.48 -13.48 -11.51
C LEU A 280 15.47 -12.39 -11.05
N SER A 281 15.20 -11.76 -9.91
CA SER A 281 16.07 -10.70 -9.38
C SER A 281 17.46 -11.23 -8.98
N ARG A 282 17.51 -12.46 -8.40
CA ARG A 282 18.77 -13.11 -8.06
C ARG A 282 19.59 -13.46 -9.30
N LYS A 283 18.92 -13.92 -10.36
CA LYS A 283 19.58 -14.15 -11.66
C LYS A 283 20.11 -12.85 -12.24
N PHE A 284 19.29 -11.78 -12.26
CA PHE A 284 19.73 -10.47 -12.74
C PHE A 284 21.01 -10.01 -12.03
N ILE A 285 21.04 -10.05 -10.70
CA ILE A 285 22.21 -9.59 -9.92
C ILE A 285 23.42 -10.50 -10.13
N LYS A 286 23.22 -11.81 -10.33
CA LYS A 286 24.30 -12.76 -10.62
C LYS A 286 24.92 -12.53 -12.00
N ASP A 287 24.07 -12.30 -12.99
CA ASP A 287 24.51 -12.13 -14.40
C ASP A 287 25.09 -10.70 -14.62
N HIS A 288 24.72 -9.72 -13.80
CA HIS A 288 25.15 -8.33 -13.87
C HIS A 288 25.68 -7.83 -12.51
N PRO A 289 26.82 -8.37 -12.04
CA PRO A 289 27.38 -8.04 -10.73
C PRO A 289 27.79 -6.57 -10.59
N GLU A 290 28.03 -5.88 -11.71
CA GLU A 290 28.38 -4.46 -11.77
C GLU A 290 27.17 -3.53 -11.55
N CYS A 291 25.92 -4.01 -11.69
CA CYS A 291 24.74 -3.15 -11.55
C CYS A 291 24.66 -2.52 -10.15
N CYS A 292 24.21 -1.28 -10.05
CA CYS A 292 23.86 -0.65 -8.77
C CYS A 292 22.50 -1.17 -8.29
N ILE A 293 22.31 -1.37 -7.00
CA ILE A 293 21.01 -1.76 -6.42
C ILE A 293 20.53 -0.62 -5.54
N LEU A 294 19.38 -0.03 -5.89
CA LEU A 294 18.75 1.01 -5.08
C LEU A 294 17.45 0.48 -4.47
N LEU A 295 17.47 0.25 -3.16
CA LEU A 295 16.31 -0.12 -2.37
C LEU A 295 15.48 1.13 -2.09
N THR A 296 14.17 1.06 -2.28
CA THR A 296 13.28 2.22 -2.15
C THR A 296 12.10 1.97 -1.19
N GLY A 297 12.15 0.94 -0.39
CA GLY A 297 11.14 0.59 0.60
C GLY A 297 11.71 -0.12 1.80
N SER A 298 10.86 -0.57 2.70
CA SER A 298 11.23 -1.28 3.92
C SER A 298 12.12 -2.49 3.63
N VAL A 299 13.12 -2.67 4.46
CA VAL A 299 14.06 -3.79 4.39
C VAL A 299 13.71 -4.79 5.50
N HIS A 300 13.35 -6.00 5.09
CA HIS A 300 12.95 -7.08 6.01
C HIS A 300 14.08 -8.10 6.21
N GLY A 301 14.05 -8.81 7.36
CA GLY A 301 15.08 -9.78 7.70
C GLY A 301 15.10 -11.07 6.88
N TYR A 302 14.03 -11.36 6.14
CA TYR A 302 13.86 -12.64 5.44
C TYR A 302 14.36 -12.68 3.98
N GLY A 303 14.69 -11.52 3.38
CA GLY A 303 15.19 -11.45 2.00
C GLY A 303 16.71 -11.24 1.92
N LYS A 304 17.17 -10.93 0.71
CA LYS A 304 18.58 -10.57 0.46
C LYS A 304 18.84 -9.07 0.64
N THR A 305 17.81 -8.25 0.70
CA THR A 305 17.93 -6.78 0.78
C THR A 305 18.72 -6.34 2.00
N LYS A 306 18.47 -6.93 3.19
CA LYS A 306 19.20 -6.61 4.42
C LYS A 306 20.69 -6.93 4.28
N ALA A 307 21.02 -8.13 3.81
CA ALA A 307 22.41 -8.56 3.63
C ALA A 307 23.15 -7.69 2.59
N TYR A 308 22.48 -7.31 1.50
CA TYR A 308 23.09 -6.43 0.50
C TYR A 308 23.29 -5.00 1.02
N LEU A 309 22.37 -4.49 1.82
CA LEU A 309 22.52 -3.19 2.46
C LEU A 309 23.69 -3.21 3.46
N GLU A 310 23.77 -4.20 4.35
CA GLU A 310 24.83 -4.34 5.35
C GLU A 310 26.22 -4.55 4.73
N SER A 311 26.28 -5.22 3.58
CA SER A 311 27.55 -5.41 2.84
C SER A 311 27.95 -4.22 1.95
N GLY A 312 27.14 -3.16 1.88
CA GLY A 312 27.36 -2.05 0.96
C GLY A 312 27.11 -2.38 -0.52
N ARG A 313 26.50 -3.53 -0.83
CA ARG A 313 26.14 -3.93 -2.20
C ARG A 313 24.88 -3.21 -2.70
N ALA A 314 24.05 -2.70 -1.82
CA ALA A 314 22.87 -1.91 -2.13
C ALA A 314 22.84 -0.61 -1.32
N GLU A 315 22.22 0.40 -1.87
CA GLU A 315 21.88 1.65 -1.19
C GLU A 315 20.39 1.68 -0.84
N LEU A 316 19.99 2.40 0.22
CA LEU A 316 18.61 2.59 0.62
C LEU A 316 18.26 4.09 0.61
N VAL A 317 17.26 4.45 -0.20
CA VAL A 317 16.62 5.78 -0.15
C VAL A 317 15.11 5.57 -0.25
N LEU A 318 14.39 5.87 0.82
CA LEU A 318 12.97 5.55 0.93
C LEU A 318 12.11 6.35 -0.09
N TRP A 319 11.26 5.62 -0.79
CA TRP A 319 10.20 6.19 -1.62
C TRP A 319 8.92 6.38 -0.79
N PRO A 320 8.29 7.56 -0.82
CA PRO A 320 7.11 7.84 -0.01
C PRO A 320 5.84 7.27 -0.64
N ASN A 321 5.55 6.01 -0.38
CA ASN A 321 4.29 5.35 -0.77
C ASN A 321 3.24 5.30 0.36
N HIS A 322 3.58 5.79 1.53
CA HIS A 322 2.71 5.95 2.70
C HIS A 322 2.72 7.38 3.21
N THR A 323 1.80 7.68 4.09
CA THR A 323 1.73 8.96 4.80
C THR A 323 2.87 9.07 5.81
N THR A 324 3.55 10.21 5.83
CA THR A 324 4.51 10.55 6.88
C THR A 324 3.77 11.06 8.11
N GLU A 325 4.43 11.09 9.28
CA GLU A 325 3.80 11.64 10.49
C GLU A 325 3.37 13.10 10.32
N LYS A 326 4.17 13.89 9.62
CA LYS A 326 3.82 15.28 9.29
C LYS A 326 2.56 15.34 8.43
N GLU A 327 2.50 14.55 7.37
CA GLU A 327 1.34 14.52 6.47
C GLU A 327 0.08 13.96 7.14
N MET A 328 0.21 13.00 8.07
CA MET A 328 -0.89 12.53 8.92
C MET A 328 -1.46 13.66 9.81
N LYS A 329 -0.59 14.46 10.44
CA LYS A 329 -1.01 15.63 11.23
C LYS A 329 -1.72 16.67 10.35
N GLU A 330 -1.20 16.92 9.14
CA GLU A 330 -1.83 17.82 8.17
C GLU A 330 -3.20 17.30 7.69
N LEU A 331 -3.32 15.99 7.42
CA LEU A 331 -4.59 15.36 7.06
C LEU A 331 -5.61 15.51 8.22
N SER A 332 -5.19 15.24 9.45
CA SER A 332 -6.04 15.38 10.64
C SER A 332 -6.50 16.82 10.83
N ALA A 333 -5.63 17.80 10.62
CA ALA A 333 -5.96 19.23 10.75
C ALA A 333 -6.95 19.73 9.68
N LYS A 334 -7.06 19.06 8.53
CA LYS A 334 -8.01 19.36 7.46
C LYS A 334 -9.38 18.70 7.66
N ASN A 335 -9.56 17.94 8.75
CA ASN A 335 -10.75 17.16 9.07
C ASN A 335 -11.15 17.35 10.54
N HIS A 336 -12.30 16.79 10.93
CA HIS A 336 -12.86 16.94 12.28
C HIS A 336 -12.88 15.57 12.98
N PHE A 337 -11.68 15.00 13.20
CA PHE A 337 -11.52 13.73 13.89
C PHE A 337 -11.39 13.95 15.40
N ALA A 338 -12.32 13.38 16.18
CA ALA A 338 -12.30 13.52 17.63
C ALA A 338 -11.13 12.74 18.24
N ARG A 339 -10.79 11.59 17.67
CA ARG A 339 -9.67 10.76 18.08
C ARG A 339 -8.94 10.20 16.85
N VAL A 340 -7.61 10.24 16.86
CA VAL A 340 -6.75 9.69 15.78
C VAL A 340 -5.92 8.52 16.34
N ILE A 341 -5.92 7.40 15.62
CA ILE A 341 -5.10 6.22 15.87
C ILE A 341 -4.12 6.11 14.72
N PRO A 342 -2.82 6.37 14.92
CA PRO A 342 -1.83 6.08 13.91
C PRO A 342 -1.63 4.56 13.79
N PHE A 343 -1.64 4.04 12.57
CA PHE A 343 -1.36 2.64 12.31
C PHE A 343 -0.19 2.48 11.33
N HIS A 344 0.26 1.24 11.13
CA HIS A 344 1.36 0.87 10.23
C HIS A 344 2.74 1.40 10.69
N ASN A 345 2.84 1.88 11.92
CA ASN A 345 4.08 2.40 12.49
C ASN A 345 4.57 1.47 13.62
N PRO A 346 5.74 0.81 13.49
CA PRO A 346 6.25 -0.11 14.49
C PRO A 346 6.66 0.58 15.80
N ASP A 347 7.02 1.86 15.74
CA ASP A 347 7.48 2.63 16.89
C ASP A 347 6.31 3.19 17.73
N LYS A 348 5.08 3.09 17.21
CA LYS A 348 3.87 3.63 17.86
C LYS A 348 2.91 2.52 18.26
N LYS A 349 3.30 1.75 19.27
CA LYS A 349 2.38 0.82 19.91
C LYS A 349 1.46 1.61 20.84
N PRO A 350 0.13 1.59 20.63
CA PRO A 350 -0.79 2.22 21.56
C PRO A 350 -0.77 1.48 22.91
N ASP A 351 -0.95 2.24 24.00
CA ASP A 351 -1.05 1.69 25.37
C ASP A 351 -2.33 0.86 25.59
N TYR A 352 -3.19 0.78 24.58
CA TYR A 352 -4.49 0.12 24.61
C TYR A 352 -4.72 -0.68 23.31
N THR A 353 -5.32 -1.85 23.48
CA THR A 353 -5.79 -2.67 22.34
C THR A 353 -7.27 -2.47 22.05
N LYS A 354 -8.02 -1.86 22.99
CA LYS A 354 -9.47 -1.59 22.89
C LYS A 354 -9.78 -0.13 23.21
N ILE A 355 -10.64 0.47 22.41
CA ILE A 355 -11.10 1.85 22.54
C ILE A 355 -12.62 1.86 22.57
N ILE A 356 -13.20 2.44 23.62
CA ILE A 356 -14.65 2.69 23.74
C ILE A 356 -14.90 4.16 23.39
N PHE A 357 -15.95 4.47 22.60
CA PHE A 357 -16.31 5.82 22.18
C PHE A 357 -17.79 6.00 21.86
#